data_9520f5376a78470a955af2dd3c3104ef
#
_entry.id   9520f5376a78470a955af2dd3c3104ef
#
_cell.length_a   1.000
_cell.length_b   1.000
_cell.length_c   1.000
_cell.angle_alpha   90.00
_cell.angle_beta   90.00
_cell.angle_gamma   90.00
#
_symmetry.space_group_name_H-M   'P 1'
#
loop_
_entity.id
_entity.type
_entity.pdbx_description
1 polymer ?
#
loop_
_entity_poly.entity_id
_entity_poly.type
_entity_poly.pdbx_seq_one_letter_code
_entity_poly.pdbx_strand_id
1 'polypeptide(L)'
;MWKSLLEERKSWAGYVGFIVLLHVLGLIGLYSVAKLTPAFWGIGLLAYTLGMRHAFDVDHIAAIDNTVRKLVQQKRNPLGVGFYFSLGHSSVVFLMAIVTAFSVTWAERELPWMQRFGGVIGASVSGLFLVIIGVINLIILISLYKLFVKFRGGQQDDNEFEELLQSRGFIARMIKPLFSFISKSWHVYPLGFLFGLGFDTASEIALLAISAHAAKDAIPFIGVISLPLLFAAGMSLFDTADGMFMTKAYKWAFHTPVRKLYYNLTVTALAVIAALIIGVIELGQVLSEEFGMQGTFWTWLQDIDFGTLGFILVALFVIAWIVSIAVWKGMKIEERWRAKV
;
A
#
# COMPACT_ATOMS: atom_id res chain seq x y z
N MET A 1 -28.34 -3.24 9.76
CA MET A 1 -27.20 -3.40 10.69
C MET A 1 -26.69 -4.84 10.78
N TRP A 2 -27.53 -5.86 11.15
CA TRP A 2 -27.06 -7.27 11.22
C TRP A 2 -26.63 -7.86 9.87
N LYS A 3 -27.35 -7.63 8.79
CA LYS A 3 -26.99 -8.10 7.43
C LYS A 3 -25.65 -7.50 6.98
N SER A 4 -25.41 -6.21 7.20
CA SER A 4 -24.14 -5.56 6.82
C SER A 4 -22.94 -6.08 7.63
N LEU A 5 -23.12 -6.39 8.91
CA LEU A 5 -22.09 -7.01 9.75
C LEU A 5 -21.78 -8.45 9.31
N LEU A 6 -22.79 -9.21 8.90
CA LEU A 6 -22.60 -10.57 8.39
C LEU A 6 -21.93 -10.58 7.03
N GLU A 7 -22.24 -9.64 6.15
CA GLU A 7 -21.56 -9.49 4.85
C GLU A 7 -20.09 -9.05 5.04
N GLU A 8 -19.85 -8.13 5.97
CA GLU A 8 -18.50 -7.72 6.33
C GLU A 8 -17.68 -8.90 6.88
N ARG A 9 -18.25 -9.69 7.80
CA ARG A 9 -17.58 -10.90 8.33
C ARG A 9 -17.32 -11.96 7.26
N LYS A 10 -18.25 -12.19 6.34
CA LYS A 10 -18.06 -13.14 5.22
C LYS A 10 -16.95 -12.68 4.27
N SER A 11 -16.90 -11.39 3.98
CA SER A 11 -15.83 -10.81 3.14
C SER A 11 -14.46 -10.99 3.79
N TRP A 12 -14.34 -10.74 5.10
CA TRP A 12 -13.11 -10.99 5.86
C TRP A 12 -12.68 -12.45 5.84
N ALA A 13 -13.63 -13.36 6.06
CA ALA A 13 -13.34 -14.79 6.08
C ALA A 13 -12.77 -15.26 4.72
N GLY A 14 -13.23 -14.69 3.61
CA GLY A 14 -12.70 -14.98 2.28
C GLY A 14 -11.23 -14.56 2.12
N TYR A 15 -10.88 -13.33 2.50
CA TYR A 15 -9.50 -12.84 2.42
C TYR A 15 -8.57 -13.62 3.34
N VAL A 16 -8.96 -13.79 4.61
CA VAL A 16 -8.18 -14.56 5.59
C VAL A 16 -8.03 -16.01 5.13
N GLY A 17 -9.11 -16.63 4.64
CA GLY A 17 -9.08 -18.01 4.12
C GLY A 17 -8.08 -18.18 2.97
N PHE A 18 -8.04 -17.23 2.04
CA PHE A 18 -7.08 -17.26 0.94
C PHE A 18 -5.63 -17.06 1.42
N ILE A 19 -5.40 -16.13 2.35
CA ILE A 19 -4.07 -15.92 2.96
C ILE A 19 -3.61 -17.19 3.69
N VAL A 20 -4.49 -17.82 4.46
CA VAL A 20 -4.19 -19.12 5.12
C VAL A 20 -3.87 -20.18 4.10
N LEU A 21 -4.61 -20.24 2.99
CA LEU A 21 -4.33 -21.18 1.90
C LEU A 21 -2.92 -20.98 1.32
N LEU A 22 -2.49 -19.74 1.08
CA LEU A 22 -1.12 -19.44 0.63
C LEU A 22 -0.08 -19.95 1.62
N HIS A 23 -0.28 -19.72 2.93
CA HIS A 23 0.61 -20.23 3.98
C HIS A 23 0.67 -21.76 3.97
N VAL A 24 -0.48 -22.41 3.92
CA VAL A 24 -0.55 -23.87 3.92
C VAL A 24 0.13 -24.47 2.70
N LEU A 25 -0.15 -23.95 1.50
CA LEU A 25 0.49 -24.43 0.27
C LEU A 25 2.00 -24.18 0.26
N GLY A 26 2.43 -22.99 0.68
CA GLY A 26 3.85 -22.66 0.81
C GLY A 26 4.57 -23.57 1.82
N LEU A 27 3.98 -23.80 3.00
CA LEU A 27 4.54 -24.68 4.03
C LEU A 27 4.56 -26.17 3.61
N ILE A 28 3.54 -26.67 2.92
CA ILE A 28 3.52 -28.03 2.39
C ILE A 28 4.65 -28.21 1.37
N GLY A 29 4.80 -27.28 0.43
CA GLY A 29 5.88 -27.31 -0.55
C GLY A 29 7.26 -27.24 0.11
N LEU A 30 7.44 -26.32 1.07
CA LEU A 30 8.67 -26.19 1.85
C LEU A 30 9.00 -27.48 2.61
N TYR A 31 8.04 -28.04 3.35
CA TYR A 31 8.21 -29.26 4.13
C TYR A 31 8.57 -30.47 3.26
N SER A 32 7.99 -30.59 2.07
CA SER A 32 8.25 -31.68 1.15
C SER A 32 9.73 -31.83 0.78
N VAL A 33 10.46 -30.71 0.75
CA VAL A 33 11.90 -30.66 0.45
C VAL A 33 12.74 -30.62 1.72
N ALA A 34 12.36 -29.80 2.68
CA ALA A 34 13.12 -29.56 3.90
C ALA A 34 13.29 -30.80 4.79
N LYS A 35 12.38 -31.79 4.68
CA LYS A 35 12.55 -33.11 5.33
C LYS A 35 13.77 -33.88 4.83
N LEU A 36 14.21 -33.63 3.59
CA LEU A 36 15.40 -34.28 2.99
C LEU A 36 16.62 -33.33 3.03
N THR A 37 16.39 -32.04 2.94
CA THR A 37 17.42 -30.99 2.94
C THR A 37 17.08 -29.96 4.02
N PRO A 38 17.48 -30.17 5.29
CA PRO A 38 17.07 -29.31 6.41
C PRO A 38 17.41 -27.82 6.24
N ALA A 39 18.51 -27.51 5.53
CA ALA A 39 18.89 -26.12 5.22
C ALA A 39 17.79 -25.35 4.46
N PHE A 40 16.90 -26.05 3.75
CA PHE A 40 15.82 -25.45 2.99
C PHE A 40 14.77 -24.74 3.86
N TRP A 41 14.67 -25.09 5.15
CA TRP A 41 13.87 -24.34 6.12
C TRP A 41 14.33 -22.85 6.23
N GLY A 42 15.64 -22.64 6.28
CA GLY A 42 16.21 -21.27 6.32
C GLY A 42 15.87 -20.48 5.07
N ILE A 43 15.92 -21.12 3.90
CA ILE A 43 15.58 -20.50 2.61
C ILE A 43 14.08 -20.13 2.57
N GLY A 44 13.20 -21.02 3.01
CA GLY A 44 11.76 -20.74 3.07
C GLY A 44 11.41 -19.63 4.07
N LEU A 45 12.07 -19.62 5.23
CA LEU A 45 11.91 -18.52 6.21
C LEU A 45 12.40 -17.19 5.64
N LEU A 46 13.53 -17.21 4.92
CA LEU A 46 14.04 -16.01 4.26
C LEU A 46 13.04 -15.49 3.21
N ALA A 47 12.51 -16.35 2.35
CA ALA A 47 11.51 -15.98 1.36
C ALA A 47 10.26 -15.35 2.02
N TYR A 48 9.78 -15.94 3.11
CA TYR A 48 8.65 -15.41 3.87
C TYR A 48 8.94 -14.04 4.48
N THR A 49 10.11 -13.88 5.12
CA THR A 49 10.51 -12.61 5.73
C THR A 49 10.77 -11.50 4.70
N LEU A 50 11.28 -11.86 3.51
CA LEU A 50 11.40 -10.92 2.39
C LEU A 50 10.02 -10.42 1.94
N GLY A 51 9.02 -11.31 1.85
CA GLY A 51 7.64 -10.91 1.54
C GLY A 51 7.03 -10.01 2.61
N MET A 52 7.27 -10.32 3.90
CA MET A 52 6.86 -9.45 5.00
C MET A 52 7.52 -8.06 4.90
N ARG A 53 8.84 -8.02 4.66
CA ARG A 53 9.58 -6.76 4.52
C ARG A 53 9.04 -5.93 3.36
N HIS A 54 8.75 -6.56 2.24
CA HIS A 54 8.25 -5.90 1.04
C HIS A 54 6.89 -5.20 1.26
N ALA A 55 6.00 -5.79 2.05
CA ALA A 55 4.75 -5.13 2.45
C ALA A 55 4.96 -3.82 3.24
N PHE A 56 6.14 -3.59 3.80
CA PHE A 56 6.51 -2.35 4.47
C PHE A 56 7.21 -1.34 3.54
N ASP A 57 7.35 -1.64 2.25
CA ASP A 57 7.87 -0.65 1.32
C ASP A 57 6.88 0.53 1.23
N VAL A 58 7.45 1.72 1.17
CA VAL A 58 6.71 2.96 1.41
C VAL A 58 5.62 3.23 0.36
N ASP A 59 5.82 2.78 -0.85
CA ASP A 59 4.87 2.86 -1.96
C ASP A 59 3.65 1.96 -1.73
N HIS A 60 3.84 0.73 -1.18
CA HIS A 60 2.75 -0.16 -0.74
C HIS A 60 1.86 0.52 0.29
N ILE A 61 2.48 1.00 1.37
CA ILE A 61 1.78 1.66 2.47
C ILE A 61 1.04 2.90 1.97
N ALA A 62 1.70 3.74 1.15
CA ALA A 62 1.10 4.95 0.62
C ALA A 62 -0.04 4.65 -0.37
N ALA A 63 0.10 3.64 -1.23
CA ALA A 63 -0.93 3.24 -2.18
C ALA A 63 -2.17 2.67 -1.47
N ILE A 64 -1.98 1.79 -0.49
CA ILE A 64 -3.04 1.19 0.31
C ILE A 64 -3.76 2.27 1.13
N ASP A 65 -3.02 3.09 1.89
CA ASP A 65 -3.58 4.17 2.71
C ASP A 65 -4.45 5.12 1.88
N ASN A 66 -3.90 5.67 0.81
CA ASN A 66 -4.61 6.64 -0.01
C ASN A 66 -5.85 6.03 -0.68
N THR A 67 -5.80 4.75 -1.07
CA THR A 67 -6.94 4.05 -1.67
C THR A 67 -8.02 3.75 -0.64
N VAL A 68 -7.67 3.24 0.54
CA VAL A 68 -8.60 2.99 1.65
C VAL A 68 -9.31 4.28 2.03
N ARG A 69 -8.55 5.35 2.25
CA ARG A 69 -9.10 6.67 2.59
C ARG A 69 -10.08 7.18 1.55
N LYS A 70 -9.73 7.09 0.26
CA LYS A 70 -10.61 7.45 -0.85
C LYS A 70 -11.95 6.70 -0.80
N LEU A 71 -11.90 5.36 -0.66
CA LEU A 71 -13.12 4.54 -0.63
C LEU A 71 -13.97 4.86 0.60
N VAL A 72 -13.37 5.04 1.77
CA VAL A 72 -14.10 5.44 2.99
C VAL A 72 -14.76 6.81 2.81
N GLN A 73 -14.06 7.80 2.26
CA GLN A 73 -14.64 9.12 1.97
C GLN A 73 -15.81 9.05 0.99
N GLN A 74 -15.77 8.12 0.04
CA GLN A 74 -16.84 7.88 -0.92
C GLN A 74 -17.99 7.02 -0.36
N LYS A 75 -17.96 6.66 0.93
CA LYS A 75 -18.91 5.74 1.57
C LYS A 75 -18.95 4.37 0.88
N ARG A 76 -17.83 3.95 0.28
CA ARG A 76 -17.64 2.65 -0.36
C ARG A 76 -16.91 1.70 0.58
N ASN A 77 -17.00 0.39 0.29
CA ASN A 77 -16.34 -0.61 1.09
C ASN A 77 -14.85 -0.69 0.73
N PRO A 78 -13.91 -0.36 1.64
CA PRO A 78 -12.47 -0.44 1.41
C PRO A 78 -11.88 -1.81 1.77
N LEU A 79 -12.72 -2.72 2.29
CA LEU A 79 -12.27 -4.05 2.68
C LEU A 79 -11.64 -4.77 1.49
N GLY A 80 -10.47 -5.32 1.70
CA GLY A 80 -9.73 -6.05 0.68
C GLY A 80 -8.81 -5.18 -0.18
N VAL A 81 -8.67 -3.89 0.06
CA VAL A 81 -7.72 -3.03 -0.70
C VAL A 81 -6.31 -3.61 -0.62
N GLY A 82 -5.76 -3.81 0.59
CA GLY A 82 -4.43 -4.41 0.76
C GLY A 82 -4.35 -5.82 0.19
N PHE A 83 -5.39 -6.64 0.37
CA PHE A 83 -5.44 -7.99 -0.21
C PHE A 83 -5.34 -7.99 -1.74
N TYR A 84 -6.15 -7.18 -2.44
CA TYR A 84 -6.13 -7.15 -3.90
C TYR A 84 -4.88 -6.48 -4.45
N PHE A 85 -4.33 -5.50 -3.76
CA PHE A 85 -3.06 -4.89 -4.11
C PHE A 85 -1.94 -5.93 -4.06
N SER A 86 -1.79 -6.58 -2.92
CA SER A 86 -0.82 -7.66 -2.69
C SER A 86 -0.99 -8.82 -3.66
N LEU A 87 -2.23 -9.25 -3.93
CA LEU A 87 -2.50 -10.33 -4.89
C LEU A 87 -2.05 -9.96 -6.30
N GLY A 88 -2.31 -8.72 -6.74
CA GLY A 88 -1.86 -8.21 -8.03
C GLY A 88 -0.34 -8.23 -8.14
N HIS A 89 0.33 -7.66 -7.14
CA HIS A 89 1.78 -7.60 -7.03
C HIS A 89 2.41 -9.01 -7.01
N SER A 90 1.95 -9.86 -6.11
CA SER A 90 2.42 -11.25 -5.98
C SER A 90 2.23 -12.07 -7.26
N SER A 91 1.22 -11.75 -8.08
CA SER A 91 0.99 -12.48 -9.34
C SER A 91 2.17 -12.31 -10.29
N VAL A 92 2.77 -11.14 -10.36
CA VAL A 92 3.94 -10.87 -11.21
C VAL A 92 5.15 -11.61 -10.66
N VAL A 93 5.43 -11.44 -9.36
CA VAL A 93 6.56 -12.08 -8.69
C VAL A 93 6.48 -13.62 -8.81
N PHE A 94 5.28 -14.17 -8.63
CA PHE A 94 5.03 -15.61 -8.77
C PHE A 94 5.25 -16.10 -10.21
N LEU A 95 4.75 -15.38 -11.21
CA LEU A 95 4.97 -15.71 -12.61
C LEU A 95 6.47 -15.70 -12.96
N MET A 96 7.20 -14.68 -12.51
CA MET A 96 8.64 -14.57 -12.74
C MET A 96 9.42 -15.69 -12.07
N ALA A 97 9.06 -16.05 -10.85
CA ALA A 97 9.69 -17.17 -10.15
C ALA A 97 9.45 -18.52 -10.87
N ILE A 98 8.24 -18.74 -11.41
CA ILE A 98 7.93 -19.90 -12.25
C ILE A 98 8.81 -19.92 -13.50
N VAL A 99 8.85 -18.83 -14.25
CA VAL A 99 9.67 -18.73 -15.46
C VAL A 99 11.14 -19.01 -15.14
N THR A 100 11.65 -18.44 -14.04
CA THR A 100 13.00 -18.67 -13.55
C THR A 100 13.24 -20.15 -13.20
N ALA A 101 12.27 -20.81 -12.57
CA ALA A 101 12.37 -22.23 -12.22
C ALA A 101 12.41 -23.16 -13.44
N PHE A 102 11.70 -22.83 -14.52
CA PHE A 102 11.71 -23.62 -15.75
C PHE A 102 12.93 -23.38 -16.63
N SER A 103 13.51 -22.21 -16.62
CA SER A 103 14.65 -21.87 -17.46
C SER A 103 15.60 -20.89 -16.77
N VAL A 104 16.43 -21.44 -15.88
CA VAL A 104 17.45 -20.63 -15.19
C VAL A 104 18.37 -19.93 -16.17
N THR A 105 18.80 -20.64 -17.23
CA THR A 105 19.67 -20.06 -18.26
C THR A 105 19.01 -18.89 -19.01
N TRP A 106 17.72 -18.98 -19.29
CA TRP A 106 16.95 -17.88 -19.87
C TRP A 106 16.81 -16.74 -18.87
N ALA A 107 16.48 -17.05 -17.63
CA ALA A 107 16.33 -16.06 -16.59
C ALA A 107 17.63 -15.27 -16.36
N GLU A 108 18.78 -15.92 -16.27
CA GLU A 108 20.09 -15.25 -16.13
C GLU A 108 20.39 -14.29 -17.28
N ARG A 109 19.90 -14.60 -18.46
CA ARG A 109 20.12 -13.77 -19.65
C ARG A 109 19.14 -12.59 -19.76
N GLU A 110 17.87 -12.83 -19.49
CA GLU A 110 16.79 -11.87 -19.73
C GLU A 110 16.38 -11.08 -18.47
N LEU A 111 16.64 -11.63 -17.28
CA LEU A 111 16.27 -10.97 -16.02
C LEU A 111 16.84 -9.56 -15.87
N PRO A 112 18.14 -9.29 -16.21
CA PRO A 112 18.68 -7.93 -16.11
C PRO A 112 17.95 -6.93 -17.00
N TRP A 113 17.56 -7.33 -18.20
CA TRP A 113 16.78 -6.50 -19.11
C TRP A 113 15.35 -6.28 -18.57
N MET A 114 14.71 -7.33 -18.08
CA MET A 114 13.36 -7.25 -17.50
C MET A 114 13.34 -6.42 -16.23
N GLN A 115 14.34 -6.55 -15.36
CA GLN A 115 14.49 -5.72 -14.17
C GLN A 115 14.63 -4.25 -14.55
N ARG A 116 15.45 -3.92 -15.54
CA ARG A 116 15.62 -2.54 -15.99
C ARG A 116 14.32 -1.97 -16.56
N PHE A 117 13.70 -2.65 -17.53
CA PHE A 117 12.45 -2.17 -18.14
C PHE A 117 11.28 -2.20 -17.19
N GLY A 118 11.14 -3.27 -16.43
CA GLY A 118 10.09 -3.41 -15.41
C GLY A 118 10.26 -2.37 -14.30
N GLY A 119 11.49 -2.13 -13.83
CA GLY A 119 11.82 -1.12 -12.86
C GLY A 119 11.36 0.27 -13.28
N VAL A 120 11.71 0.68 -14.50
CA VAL A 120 11.27 1.97 -15.05
C VAL A 120 9.74 2.05 -15.14
N ILE A 121 9.06 0.99 -15.60
CA ILE A 121 7.60 0.98 -15.71
C ILE A 121 6.95 0.99 -14.32
N GLY A 122 7.36 0.09 -13.43
CA GLY A 122 6.80 -0.04 -12.08
C GLY A 122 6.97 1.23 -11.26
N ALA A 123 8.20 1.73 -11.15
CA ALA A 123 8.50 2.95 -10.42
C ALA A 123 7.84 4.19 -11.07
N SER A 124 7.73 4.26 -12.40
CA SER A 124 6.99 5.35 -13.06
C SER A 124 5.50 5.30 -12.74
N VAL A 125 4.89 4.11 -12.75
CA VAL A 125 3.46 3.93 -12.43
C VAL A 125 3.20 4.25 -10.96
N SER A 126 4.03 3.73 -10.05
CA SER A 126 3.96 3.99 -8.61
C SER A 126 4.12 5.48 -8.33
N GLY A 127 5.22 6.09 -8.74
CA GLY A 127 5.50 7.49 -8.50
C GLY A 127 4.44 8.42 -9.10
N LEU A 128 3.99 8.15 -10.34
CA LEU A 128 2.91 8.93 -10.95
C LEU A 128 1.59 8.78 -10.22
N PHE A 129 1.23 7.56 -9.80
CA PHE A 129 0.04 7.30 -9.00
C PHE A 129 0.09 8.08 -7.67
N LEU A 130 1.22 8.01 -6.96
CA LEU A 130 1.41 8.71 -5.69
C LEU A 130 1.35 10.23 -5.85
N VAL A 131 1.99 10.80 -6.86
CA VAL A 131 1.93 12.24 -7.14
C VAL A 131 0.50 12.67 -7.47
N ILE A 132 -0.19 11.96 -8.36
CA ILE A 132 -1.57 12.29 -8.73
C ILE A 132 -2.48 12.25 -7.49
N ILE A 133 -2.44 11.16 -6.72
CA ILE A 133 -3.30 11.02 -5.54
C ILE A 133 -2.91 12.01 -4.44
N GLY A 134 -1.63 12.31 -4.30
CA GLY A 134 -1.09 13.32 -3.40
C GLY A 134 -1.62 14.72 -3.73
N VAL A 135 -1.54 15.13 -5.00
CA VAL A 135 -2.08 16.44 -5.48
C VAL A 135 -3.59 16.53 -5.23
N ILE A 136 -4.32 15.47 -5.52
CA ILE A 136 -5.76 15.45 -5.29
C ILE A 136 -6.10 15.60 -3.81
N ASN A 137 -5.38 14.86 -2.96
CA ASN A 137 -5.56 14.96 -1.52
C ASN A 137 -5.12 16.32 -0.96
N LEU A 138 -4.12 16.97 -1.57
CA LEU A 138 -3.70 18.33 -1.23
C LEU A 138 -4.83 19.33 -1.52
N ILE A 139 -5.50 19.23 -2.66
CA ILE A 139 -6.65 20.07 -2.99
C ILE A 139 -7.79 19.87 -1.98
N ILE A 140 -8.04 18.63 -1.58
CA ILE A 140 -9.03 18.32 -0.54
C ILE A 140 -8.60 18.92 0.80
N LEU A 141 -7.33 18.80 1.17
CA LEU A 141 -6.76 19.37 2.40
C LEU A 141 -6.92 20.87 2.47
N ILE A 142 -6.60 21.58 1.38
CA ILE A 142 -6.77 23.04 1.29
C ILE A 142 -8.25 23.43 1.47
N SER A 143 -9.16 22.69 0.86
CA SER A 143 -10.60 22.92 0.99
C SER A 143 -11.08 22.69 2.44
N LEU A 144 -10.61 21.63 3.09
CA LEU A 144 -10.90 21.34 4.50
C LEU A 144 -10.33 22.42 5.43
N TYR A 145 -9.11 22.89 5.16
CA TYR A 145 -8.49 23.97 5.94
C TYR A 145 -9.27 25.27 5.84
N LYS A 146 -9.68 25.67 4.64
CA LYS A 146 -10.53 26.85 4.42
C LYS A 146 -11.85 26.76 5.21
N LEU A 147 -12.46 25.59 5.19
CA LEU A 147 -13.66 25.30 5.97
C LEU A 147 -13.41 25.42 7.47
N PHE A 148 -12.31 24.83 7.97
CA PHE A 148 -11.92 24.93 9.37
C PHE A 148 -11.74 26.38 9.85
N VAL A 149 -11.10 27.22 9.02
CA VAL A 149 -10.89 28.64 9.34
C VAL A 149 -12.22 29.40 9.39
N LYS A 150 -13.15 29.17 8.46
CA LYS A 150 -14.50 29.76 8.47
C LYS A 150 -15.28 29.42 9.75
N PHE A 151 -15.24 28.13 10.15
CA PHE A 151 -15.89 27.67 11.37
C PHE A 151 -15.31 28.30 12.64
N ARG A 152 -14.00 28.47 12.70
CA ARG A 152 -13.34 29.13 13.82
C ARG A 152 -13.75 30.61 13.94
N GLY A 153 -14.14 31.27 12.82
CA GLY A 153 -14.61 32.65 12.75
C GLY A 153 -16.08 32.86 13.15
N GLY A 154 -16.82 31.84 13.57
CA GLY A 154 -18.19 31.97 14.08
C GLY A 154 -19.28 32.06 13.01
N GLN A 155 -18.97 31.83 11.74
CA GLN A 155 -19.96 31.65 10.67
C GLN A 155 -20.51 30.25 10.69
N GLN A 156 -21.64 30.05 11.34
CA GLN A 156 -22.35 28.77 11.42
C GLN A 156 -23.45 28.76 10.36
N ASP A 157 -23.24 27.98 9.29
CA ASP A 157 -24.32 27.50 8.44
C ASP A 157 -24.12 25.98 8.29
N ASP A 158 -24.91 25.20 9.04
CA ASP A 158 -24.82 23.74 9.04
C ASP A 158 -25.15 23.15 7.66
N ASN A 159 -25.98 23.85 6.86
CA ASN A 159 -26.29 23.45 5.50
C ASN A 159 -25.12 23.72 4.56
N GLU A 160 -24.43 24.84 4.70
CA GLU A 160 -23.19 25.15 3.94
C GLU A 160 -22.06 24.16 4.29
N PHE A 161 -22.01 23.66 5.54
CA PHE A 161 -21.06 22.64 5.98
C PHE A 161 -21.30 21.26 5.32
N GLU A 162 -22.55 20.80 5.34
CA GLU A 162 -22.95 19.55 4.67
C GLU A 162 -22.80 19.69 3.15
N GLU A 163 -23.13 20.84 2.59
CA GLU A 163 -23.04 21.14 1.17
C GLU A 163 -21.58 21.29 0.71
N LEU A 164 -20.70 21.92 1.49
CA LEU A 164 -19.25 21.99 1.22
C LEU A 164 -18.53 20.66 1.47
N LEU A 165 -18.98 19.83 2.41
CA LEU A 165 -18.53 18.45 2.54
C LEU A 165 -19.04 17.57 1.39
N GLN A 166 -20.17 17.90 0.80
CA GLN A 166 -20.78 17.22 -0.35
C GLN A 166 -20.45 17.90 -1.68
N SER A 167 -20.40 19.22 -1.73
CA SER A 167 -20.07 20.01 -2.92
C SER A 167 -18.54 20.04 -3.14
N ARG A 168 -18.00 18.89 -3.37
CA ARG A 168 -16.70 18.77 -4.06
C ARG A 168 -16.85 19.33 -5.48
N GLY A 169 -17.32 20.59 -5.56
CA GLY A 169 -17.66 21.39 -6.71
C GLY A 169 -17.00 21.03 -8.04
N PHE A 170 -16.61 22.03 -8.78
CA PHE A 170 -15.98 21.97 -10.09
C PHE A 170 -14.72 21.07 -10.14
N ILE A 171 -13.86 21.08 -9.09
CA ILE A 171 -12.64 20.29 -9.00
C ILE A 171 -12.95 18.79 -8.89
N ALA A 172 -13.93 18.40 -8.08
CA ALA A 172 -14.36 17.01 -7.99
C ALA A 172 -14.97 16.50 -9.30
N ARG A 173 -15.60 17.37 -10.07
CA ARG A 173 -16.16 17.03 -11.40
C ARG A 173 -15.05 16.81 -12.43
N MET A 174 -13.99 17.61 -12.37
CA MET A 174 -12.81 17.51 -13.25
C MET A 174 -11.95 16.29 -12.93
N ILE A 175 -11.84 15.95 -11.63
CA ILE A 175 -11.04 14.85 -11.13
C ILE A 175 -11.84 13.52 -11.10
N LYS A 176 -13.17 13.59 -11.18
CA LYS A 176 -14.08 12.44 -11.16
C LYS A 176 -13.71 11.33 -12.18
N PRO A 177 -13.32 11.62 -13.44
CA PRO A 177 -12.91 10.59 -14.38
C PRO A 177 -11.65 9.84 -13.92
N LEU A 178 -10.65 10.57 -13.40
CA LEU A 178 -9.41 10.00 -12.87
C LEU A 178 -9.66 9.15 -11.62
N PHE A 179 -10.66 9.54 -10.79
CA PHE A 179 -11.07 8.80 -9.60
C PHE A 179 -12.10 7.69 -9.84
N SER A 180 -12.77 7.68 -10.99
CA SER A 180 -13.74 6.62 -11.28
C SER A 180 -13.08 5.26 -11.45
N PHE A 181 -11.79 5.24 -11.77
CA PHE A 181 -11.01 4.03 -12.01
C PHE A 181 -10.99 3.10 -10.79
N ILE A 182 -10.72 3.62 -9.56
CA ILE A 182 -10.78 2.82 -8.34
C ILE A 182 -12.08 3.12 -7.59
N SER A 183 -13.09 2.32 -7.81
CA SER A 183 -14.40 2.45 -7.18
C SER A 183 -14.80 1.24 -6.31
N LYS A 184 -14.04 0.17 -6.37
CA LYS A 184 -14.17 -1.06 -5.58
C LYS A 184 -12.79 -1.54 -5.17
N SER A 185 -12.69 -2.31 -4.10
CA SER A 185 -11.41 -2.82 -3.61
C SER A 185 -10.66 -3.65 -4.65
N TRP A 186 -11.35 -4.49 -5.42
CA TRP A 186 -10.70 -5.33 -6.43
C TRP A 186 -10.12 -4.55 -7.63
N HIS A 187 -10.51 -3.28 -7.84
CA HIS A 187 -9.90 -2.42 -8.86
C HIS A 187 -8.44 -2.07 -8.55
N VAL A 188 -7.97 -2.42 -7.35
CA VAL A 188 -6.58 -2.19 -6.94
C VAL A 188 -5.66 -3.33 -7.39
N TYR A 189 -6.21 -4.48 -7.79
CA TYR A 189 -5.43 -5.59 -8.33
C TYR A 189 -4.58 -5.19 -9.56
N PRO A 190 -5.13 -4.54 -10.61
CA PRO A 190 -4.31 -4.06 -11.73
C PRO A 190 -3.21 -3.08 -11.30
N LEU A 191 -3.47 -2.25 -10.30
CA LEU A 191 -2.47 -1.31 -9.77
C LEU A 191 -1.33 -2.07 -9.10
N GLY A 192 -1.64 -3.02 -8.21
CA GLY A 192 -0.63 -3.89 -7.59
C GLY A 192 0.17 -4.70 -8.61
N PHE A 193 -0.50 -5.21 -9.65
CA PHE A 193 0.17 -5.89 -10.77
C PHE A 193 1.18 -4.98 -11.49
N LEU A 194 0.82 -3.74 -11.77
CA LEU A 194 1.72 -2.77 -12.41
C LEU A 194 2.90 -2.39 -11.50
N PHE A 195 2.69 -2.28 -10.19
CA PHE A 195 3.76 -2.07 -9.23
C PHE A 195 4.73 -3.27 -9.22
N GLY A 196 4.20 -4.50 -9.22
CA GLY A 196 5.02 -5.72 -9.25
C GLY A 196 5.85 -5.90 -10.52
N LEU A 197 5.56 -5.16 -11.60
CA LEU A 197 6.45 -5.15 -12.78
C LEU A 197 7.78 -4.43 -12.52
N GLY A 198 7.88 -3.68 -11.41
CA GLY A 198 9.05 -2.90 -11.06
C GLY A 198 10.31 -3.75 -10.89
N PHE A 199 10.23 -4.88 -10.17
CA PHE A 199 11.39 -5.68 -9.77
C PHE A 199 12.57 -4.86 -9.26
N ASP A 200 12.30 -3.70 -8.70
CA ASP A 200 13.28 -2.69 -8.30
C ASP A 200 13.67 -2.82 -6.83
N THR A 201 12.93 -3.62 -6.07
CA THR A 201 13.19 -3.81 -4.65
C THR A 201 14.17 -4.95 -4.38
N ALA A 202 15.07 -4.73 -3.41
CA ALA A 202 16.03 -5.75 -2.99
C ALA A 202 15.36 -7.08 -2.56
N SER A 203 14.15 -7.01 -2.02
CA SER A 203 13.38 -8.19 -1.58
C SER A 203 12.93 -9.07 -2.73
N GLU A 204 12.47 -8.51 -3.83
CA GLU A 204 12.05 -9.24 -5.02
C GLU A 204 13.24 -9.83 -5.75
N ILE A 205 14.30 -9.02 -5.95
CA ILE A 205 15.54 -9.47 -6.57
C ILE A 205 16.14 -10.63 -5.78
N ALA A 206 16.18 -10.54 -4.44
CA ALA A 206 16.67 -11.61 -3.58
C ALA A 206 15.81 -12.87 -3.71
N LEU A 207 14.48 -12.76 -3.74
CA LEU A 207 13.59 -13.90 -3.94
C LEU A 207 13.85 -14.61 -5.27
N LEU A 208 13.96 -13.85 -6.37
CA LEU A 208 14.22 -14.42 -7.69
C LEU A 208 15.60 -15.10 -7.74
N ALA A 209 16.62 -14.48 -7.14
CA ALA A 209 17.95 -15.07 -7.05
C ALA A 209 17.96 -16.39 -6.25
N ILE A 210 17.26 -16.42 -5.11
CA ILE A 210 17.13 -17.62 -4.28
C ILE A 210 16.36 -18.72 -5.04
N SER A 211 15.29 -18.35 -5.75
CA SER A 211 14.50 -19.29 -6.55
C SER A 211 15.32 -19.87 -7.72
N ALA A 212 16.12 -19.04 -8.40
CA ALA A 212 17.04 -19.46 -9.44
C ALA A 212 18.12 -20.43 -8.89
N HIS A 213 18.69 -20.10 -7.74
CA HIS A 213 19.71 -20.94 -7.10
C HIS A 213 19.13 -22.31 -6.69
N ALA A 214 17.95 -22.32 -6.08
CA ALA A 214 17.25 -23.55 -5.72
C ALA A 214 16.95 -24.42 -6.96
N ALA A 215 16.59 -23.80 -8.10
CA ALA A 215 16.35 -24.53 -9.33
C ALA A 215 17.66 -25.11 -9.92
N LYS A 216 18.80 -24.42 -9.82
CA LYS A 216 20.14 -24.92 -10.22
C LYS A 216 20.58 -26.11 -9.37
N ASP A 217 20.30 -26.08 -8.07
CA ASP A 217 20.64 -27.15 -7.13
C ASP A 217 19.73 -28.38 -7.26
N ALA A 218 18.96 -28.47 -8.35
CA ALA A 218 18.03 -29.56 -8.65
C ALA A 218 17.00 -29.81 -7.52
N ILE A 219 16.64 -28.77 -6.78
CA ILE A 219 15.53 -28.81 -5.83
C ILE A 219 14.24 -29.12 -6.60
N PRO A 220 13.41 -30.06 -6.11
CA PRO A 220 12.15 -30.38 -6.75
C PRO A 220 11.29 -29.15 -7.00
N PHE A 221 10.62 -29.08 -8.15
CA PHE A 221 9.82 -27.93 -8.58
C PHE A 221 8.83 -27.42 -7.53
N ILE A 222 8.21 -28.33 -6.75
CA ILE A 222 7.32 -27.98 -5.64
C ILE A 222 8.04 -27.17 -4.55
N GLY A 223 9.31 -27.46 -4.29
CA GLY A 223 10.13 -26.68 -3.37
C GLY A 223 10.43 -25.28 -3.90
N VAL A 224 10.83 -25.18 -5.17
CA VAL A 224 11.12 -23.88 -5.79
C VAL A 224 9.89 -22.99 -5.79
N ILE A 225 8.69 -23.52 -6.14
CA ILE A 225 7.43 -22.76 -6.12
C ILE A 225 6.99 -22.40 -4.69
N SER A 226 7.39 -23.17 -3.67
CA SER A 226 7.06 -22.81 -2.29
C SER A 226 7.64 -21.49 -1.85
N LEU A 227 8.76 -21.05 -2.42
CA LEU A 227 9.42 -19.78 -2.07
C LEU A 227 8.57 -18.55 -2.44
N PRO A 228 8.13 -18.37 -3.69
CA PRO A 228 7.25 -17.27 -4.05
C PRO A 228 5.86 -17.36 -3.40
N LEU A 229 5.36 -18.57 -3.09
CA LEU A 229 4.13 -18.73 -2.31
C LEU A 229 4.29 -18.22 -0.89
N LEU A 230 5.41 -18.50 -0.23
CA LEU A 230 5.72 -18.00 1.11
C LEU A 230 5.93 -16.48 1.10
N PHE A 231 6.62 -15.95 0.10
CA PHE A 231 6.75 -14.52 -0.09
C PHE A 231 5.37 -13.85 -0.23
N ALA A 232 4.53 -14.36 -1.13
CA ALA A 232 3.17 -13.86 -1.34
C ALA A 232 2.31 -13.98 -0.07
N ALA A 233 2.46 -15.05 0.72
CA ALA A 233 1.77 -15.24 1.98
C ALA A 233 2.16 -14.17 3.01
N GLY A 234 3.45 -13.92 3.18
CA GLY A 234 3.98 -12.89 4.06
C GLY A 234 3.50 -11.49 3.65
N MET A 235 3.67 -11.13 2.38
CA MET A 235 3.25 -9.85 1.85
C MET A 235 1.74 -9.65 1.97
N SER A 236 0.93 -10.63 1.53
CA SER A 236 -0.54 -10.53 1.60
C SER A 236 -1.06 -10.42 3.03
N LEU A 237 -0.40 -11.04 4.00
CA LEU A 237 -0.76 -10.92 5.40
C LEU A 237 -0.61 -9.48 5.89
N PHE A 238 0.54 -8.86 5.63
CA PHE A 238 0.85 -7.52 6.15
C PHE A 238 0.12 -6.41 5.38
N ASP A 239 0.05 -6.46 4.05
CA ASP A 239 -0.73 -5.52 3.25
C ASP A 239 -2.22 -5.56 3.61
N THR A 240 -2.77 -6.76 3.84
CA THR A 240 -4.15 -6.90 4.28
C THR A 240 -4.34 -6.35 5.69
N ALA A 241 -3.41 -6.61 6.61
CA ALA A 241 -3.45 -6.07 7.96
C ALA A 241 -3.37 -4.55 7.98
N ASP A 242 -2.49 -3.95 7.16
CA ASP A 242 -2.39 -2.50 6.99
C ASP A 242 -3.69 -1.90 6.45
N GLY A 243 -4.25 -2.44 5.37
CA GLY A 243 -5.53 -2.01 4.83
C GLY A 243 -6.69 -2.12 5.83
N MET A 244 -6.67 -3.15 6.70
CA MET A 244 -7.62 -3.31 7.81
C MET A 244 -7.45 -2.23 8.86
N PHE A 245 -6.22 -1.99 9.28
CA PHE A 245 -5.89 -0.97 10.26
C PHE A 245 -6.34 0.40 9.78
N MET A 246 -5.97 0.78 8.56
CA MET A 246 -6.35 2.05 7.94
C MET A 246 -7.88 2.17 7.78
N THR A 247 -8.56 1.09 7.38
CA THR A 247 -10.04 1.07 7.31
C THR A 247 -10.69 1.40 8.64
N LYS A 248 -10.21 0.80 9.74
CA LYS A 248 -10.74 1.07 11.09
C LYS A 248 -10.42 2.49 11.54
N ALA A 249 -9.20 2.94 11.31
CA ALA A 249 -8.75 4.29 11.66
C ALA A 249 -9.62 5.36 10.95
N TYR A 250 -9.82 5.23 9.65
CA TYR A 250 -10.63 6.18 8.89
C TYR A 250 -12.14 6.09 9.20
N LYS A 251 -12.72 4.90 9.36
CA LYS A 251 -14.12 4.75 9.78
C LYS A 251 -14.36 5.43 11.13
N TRP A 252 -13.44 5.26 12.09
CA TRP A 252 -13.52 5.94 13.38
C TRP A 252 -13.38 7.46 13.26
N ALA A 253 -12.41 7.93 12.47
CA ALA A 253 -12.17 9.34 12.24
C ALA A 253 -13.37 10.06 11.62
N PHE A 254 -14.14 9.39 10.77
CA PHE A 254 -15.26 9.99 10.02
C PHE A 254 -16.62 9.84 10.70
N HIS A 255 -16.68 9.34 11.93
CA HIS A 255 -17.94 9.04 12.61
C HIS A 255 -18.74 10.29 13.04
N THR A 256 -18.10 11.38 13.46
CA THR A 256 -18.76 12.64 13.83
C THR A 256 -18.21 13.80 13.01
N PRO A 257 -19.02 14.86 12.72
CA PRO A 257 -18.60 15.98 11.89
C PRO A 257 -17.33 16.66 12.39
N VAL A 258 -17.24 16.95 13.70
CA VAL A 258 -16.09 17.62 14.32
C VAL A 258 -14.85 16.72 14.32
N ARG A 259 -15.03 15.44 14.67
CA ARG A 259 -13.95 14.46 14.61
C ARG A 259 -13.45 14.29 13.18
N LYS A 260 -14.38 14.21 12.22
CA LYS A 260 -14.10 14.15 10.79
C LYS A 260 -13.26 15.34 10.31
N LEU A 261 -13.56 16.55 10.77
CA LEU A 261 -12.80 17.74 10.37
C LEU A 261 -11.38 17.71 10.93
N TYR A 262 -11.22 17.48 12.25
CA TYR A 262 -9.91 17.47 12.92
C TYR A 262 -8.99 16.37 12.40
N TYR A 263 -9.49 15.13 12.38
CA TYR A 263 -8.69 13.97 11.92
C TYR A 263 -8.44 13.98 10.43
N ASN A 264 -9.45 14.39 9.65
CA ASN A 264 -9.29 14.48 8.21
C ASN A 264 -8.21 15.52 7.85
N LEU A 265 -8.13 16.63 8.59
CA LEU A 265 -7.07 17.62 8.39
C LEU A 265 -5.68 17.02 8.70
N THR A 266 -5.52 16.39 9.87
CA THR A 266 -4.23 15.90 10.35
C THR A 266 -3.72 14.70 9.53
N VAL A 267 -4.57 13.67 9.37
CA VAL A 267 -4.18 12.45 8.68
C VAL A 267 -4.10 12.68 7.16
N THR A 268 -4.97 13.55 6.60
CA THR A 268 -4.84 13.93 5.19
C THR A 268 -3.55 14.70 4.93
N ALA A 269 -3.15 15.62 5.84
CA ALA A 269 -1.88 16.33 5.69
C ALA A 269 -0.69 15.36 5.68
N LEU A 270 -0.65 14.40 6.62
CA LEU A 270 0.40 13.40 6.67
C LEU A 270 0.45 12.55 5.39
N ALA A 271 -0.71 12.04 4.94
CA ALA A 271 -0.80 11.22 3.74
C ALA A 271 -0.44 11.99 2.45
N VAL A 272 -0.79 13.29 2.38
CA VAL A 272 -0.39 14.17 1.27
C VAL A 272 1.12 14.35 1.24
N ILE A 273 1.72 14.66 2.38
CA ILE A 273 3.18 14.86 2.49
C ILE A 273 3.88 13.57 2.09
N ALA A 274 3.46 12.43 2.65
CA ALA A 274 4.04 11.13 2.32
C ALA A 274 3.93 10.85 0.81
N ALA A 275 2.72 10.88 0.25
CA ALA A 275 2.51 10.53 -1.16
C ALA A 275 3.28 11.45 -2.12
N LEU A 276 3.33 12.76 -1.86
CA LEU A 276 4.06 13.69 -2.73
C LEU A 276 5.57 13.51 -2.60
N ILE A 277 6.11 13.37 -1.39
CA ILE A 277 7.56 13.17 -1.18
C ILE A 277 7.99 11.87 -1.83
N ILE A 278 7.30 10.76 -1.54
CA ILE A 278 7.66 9.44 -2.06
C ILE A 278 7.54 9.42 -3.58
N GLY A 279 6.41 9.86 -4.13
CA GLY A 279 6.21 9.85 -5.56
C GLY A 279 7.20 10.75 -6.33
N VAL A 280 7.60 11.90 -5.76
CA VAL A 280 8.63 12.76 -6.37
C VAL A 280 10.02 12.13 -6.29
N ILE A 281 10.37 11.48 -5.17
CA ILE A 281 11.64 10.77 -5.01
C ILE A 281 11.71 9.65 -6.06
N GLU A 282 10.68 8.82 -6.16
CA GLU A 282 10.59 7.68 -7.05
C GLU A 282 10.71 8.09 -8.53
N LEU A 283 9.93 9.09 -8.95
CA LEU A 283 10.06 9.66 -10.31
C LEU A 283 11.44 10.29 -10.54
N GLY A 284 12.01 10.93 -9.52
CA GLY A 284 13.36 11.50 -9.56
C GLY A 284 14.44 10.43 -9.75
N GLN A 285 14.32 9.28 -9.08
CA GLN A 285 15.21 8.13 -9.25
C GLN A 285 15.14 7.59 -10.68
N VAL A 286 13.93 7.36 -11.21
CA VAL A 286 13.73 6.93 -12.60
C VAL A 286 14.35 7.91 -13.58
N LEU A 287 14.09 9.20 -13.45
CA LEU A 287 14.66 10.23 -14.33
C LEU A 287 16.19 10.28 -14.23
N SER A 288 16.73 10.19 -13.01
CA SER A 288 18.17 10.19 -12.78
C SER A 288 18.88 9.02 -13.47
N GLU A 289 18.27 7.83 -13.40
CA GLU A 289 18.81 6.62 -14.01
C GLU A 289 18.71 6.68 -15.55
N GLU A 290 17.55 7.00 -16.09
CA GLU A 290 17.32 7.00 -17.55
C GLU A 290 18.08 8.09 -18.30
N PHE A 291 18.27 9.26 -17.67
CA PHE A 291 19.05 10.36 -18.26
C PHE A 291 20.51 10.38 -17.84
N GLY A 292 20.96 9.40 -17.03
CA GLY A 292 22.34 9.31 -16.57
C GLY A 292 22.79 10.55 -15.77
N MET A 293 21.90 11.12 -14.94
CA MET A 293 22.19 12.34 -14.19
C MET A 293 23.24 12.07 -13.12
N GLN A 294 24.29 12.92 -13.07
CA GLN A 294 25.43 12.76 -12.16
C GLN A 294 25.52 13.94 -11.18
N GLY A 295 26.13 13.68 -10.03
CA GLY A 295 26.37 14.67 -8.97
C GLY A 295 25.81 14.25 -7.62
N THR A 296 26.29 14.88 -6.56
CA THR A 296 26.00 14.52 -5.15
C THR A 296 24.51 14.43 -4.84
N PHE A 297 23.71 15.32 -5.42
CA PHE A 297 22.25 15.31 -5.22
C PHE A 297 21.60 14.06 -5.81
N TRP A 298 21.95 13.69 -7.04
CA TRP A 298 21.38 12.55 -7.74
C TRP A 298 21.82 11.23 -7.13
N THR A 299 23.10 11.14 -6.72
CA THR A 299 23.59 9.97 -5.97
C THR A 299 22.84 9.82 -4.65
N TRP A 300 22.72 10.90 -3.87
CA TRP A 300 21.95 10.88 -2.63
C TRP A 300 20.48 10.45 -2.87
N LEU A 301 19.86 10.92 -3.95
CA LEU A 301 18.48 10.56 -4.29
C LEU A 301 18.34 9.06 -4.61
N GLN A 302 19.32 8.50 -5.33
CA GLN A 302 19.36 7.07 -5.67
C GLN A 302 19.62 6.16 -4.47
N ASP A 303 20.36 6.66 -3.46
CA ASP A 303 20.69 5.90 -2.24
C ASP A 303 19.53 5.82 -1.22
N ILE A 304 18.41 6.48 -1.49
CA ILE A 304 17.24 6.44 -0.60
C ILE A 304 16.59 5.04 -0.64
N ASP A 305 16.59 4.34 0.50
CA ASP A 305 15.96 3.03 0.66
C ASP A 305 14.48 3.16 1.06
N PHE A 306 13.60 2.71 0.17
CA PHE A 306 12.15 2.75 0.36
C PHE A 306 11.67 1.82 1.49
N GLY A 307 12.37 0.73 1.77
CA GLY A 307 12.02 -0.16 2.88
C GLY A 307 12.18 0.54 4.23
N THR A 308 13.27 1.28 4.43
CA THR A 308 13.47 2.08 5.66
C THR A 308 12.44 3.20 5.78
N LEU A 309 12.14 3.90 4.67
CA LEU A 309 11.12 4.94 4.65
C LEU A 309 9.72 4.39 5.00
N GLY A 310 9.41 3.18 4.58
CA GLY A 310 8.14 2.51 4.88
C GLY A 310 7.94 2.28 6.38
N PHE A 311 8.94 1.76 7.08
CA PHE A 311 8.88 1.61 8.54
C PHE A 311 8.68 2.94 9.27
N ILE A 312 9.38 4.00 8.82
CA ILE A 312 9.20 5.35 9.36
C ILE A 312 7.77 5.83 9.13
N LEU A 313 7.22 5.62 7.94
CA LEU A 313 5.87 6.05 7.58
C LEU A 313 4.81 5.34 8.44
N VAL A 314 4.90 4.02 8.60
CA VAL A 314 4.00 3.25 9.49
C VAL A 314 4.08 3.80 10.92
N ALA A 315 5.29 3.99 11.44
CA ALA A 315 5.47 4.54 12.78
C ALA A 315 4.82 5.93 12.91
N LEU A 316 5.00 6.81 11.92
CA LEU A 316 4.38 8.13 11.89
C LEU A 316 2.85 8.06 11.86
N PHE A 317 2.24 7.16 11.07
CA PHE A 317 0.80 6.97 11.05
C PHE A 317 0.26 6.48 12.39
N VAL A 318 0.91 5.49 13.00
CA VAL A 318 0.53 4.95 14.31
C VAL A 318 0.65 6.02 15.39
N ILE A 319 1.77 6.75 15.44
CA ILE A 319 2.00 7.85 16.40
C ILE A 319 0.96 8.95 16.18
N ALA A 320 0.75 9.40 14.95
CA ALA A 320 -0.23 10.43 14.64
C ALA A 320 -1.64 10.01 15.08
N TRP A 321 -1.99 8.74 14.89
CA TRP A 321 -3.27 8.19 15.32
C TRP A 321 -3.41 8.17 16.85
N ILE A 322 -2.40 7.67 17.58
CA ILE A 322 -2.37 7.64 19.05
C ILE A 322 -2.45 9.06 19.63
N VAL A 323 -1.60 9.98 19.13
CA VAL A 323 -1.57 11.38 19.58
C VAL A 323 -2.92 12.05 19.30
N SER A 324 -3.48 11.81 18.12
CA SER A 324 -4.79 12.35 17.79
C SER A 324 -5.89 11.87 18.74
N ILE A 325 -5.93 10.57 19.08
CA ILE A 325 -6.88 10.05 20.10
C ILE A 325 -6.63 10.67 21.46
N ALA A 326 -5.36 10.76 21.89
CA ALA A 326 -5.00 11.32 23.19
C ALA A 326 -5.42 12.80 23.29
N VAL A 327 -5.15 13.60 22.27
CA VAL A 327 -5.56 15.01 22.20
C VAL A 327 -7.08 15.13 22.20
N TRP A 328 -7.78 14.30 21.38
CA TRP A 328 -9.24 14.31 21.34
C TRP A 328 -9.88 14.05 22.70
N LYS A 329 -9.41 13.00 23.38
CA LYS A 329 -9.91 12.62 24.72
C LYS A 329 -9.45 13.60 25.80
N GLY A 330 -8.16 13.97 25.81
CA GLY A 330 -7.58 14.81 26.87
C GLY A 330 -8.12 16.26 26.84
N MET A 331 -8.32 16.82 25.67
CA MET A 331 -8.87 18.17 25.50
C MET A 331 -10.40 18.23 25.56
N LYS A 332 -11.08 17.09 25.69
CA LYS A 332 -12.56 16.96 25.70
C LYS A 332 -13.21 17.75 24.54
N ILE A 333 -12.63 17.63 23.36
CA ILE A 333 -13.01 18.48 22.20
C ILE A 333 -14.50 18.31 21.88
N GLU A 334 -15.05 17.12 22.02
CA GLU A 334 -16.47 16.83 21.77
C GLU A 334 -17.40 17.55 22.77
N GLU A 335 -17.03 17.58 24.06
CA GLU A 335 -17.81 18.29 25.09
C GLU A 335 -17.76 19.80 24.89
N ARG A 336 -16.55 20.33 24.63
CA ARG A 336 -16.36 21.77 24.37
C ARG A 336 -17.09 22.26 23.11
N TRP A 337 -17.24 21.39 22.12
CA TRP A 337 -17.96 21.72 20.90
C TRP A 337 -19.47 21.69 21.12
N ARG A 338 -19.99 20.65 21.80
CA ARG A 338 -21.42 20.57 22.16
C ARG A 338 -21.88 21.72 23.06
N ALA A 339 -20.98 22.28 23.87
CA ALA A 339 -21.27 23.44 24.70
C ALA A 339 -21.32 24.77 23.95
N LYS A 340 -20.89 24.81 22.68
CA LYS A 340 -20.90 26.01 21.83
C LYS A 340 -22.02 26.00 20.77
N VAL A 341 -22.69 24.86 20.60
CA VAL A 341 -23.87 24.67 19.77
C VAL A 341 -25.10 24.59 20.69
#